data_2f7d5156e9ca15ae5e2493fb197e2962
#
_entry.id   2f7d5156e9ca15ae5e2493fb197e2962
#
_cell.length_a   1.000
_cell.length_b   1.000
_cell.length_c   1.000
_cell.angle_alpha   90.00
_cell.angle_beta   90.00
_cell.angle_gamma   90.00
#
_symmetry.space_group_name_H-M   'P 1'
#
loop_
_entity.id
_entity.type
_entity.pdbx_description
1 polymer ?
#
loop_
_entity_poly.entity_id
_entity_poly.type
_entity_poly.pdbx_seq_one_letter_code
_entity_poly.pdbx_strand_id
1 'polypeptide(L)'
;HNDKYGPIGNAIYASWYDYYSEFAKEIVEFTNNSDVPRIVKNAVNLAYENLYLIVNCDDALSTLAHGDYWIPNFIVDNKTMSLKGIIDPFNVSWTEPEYELFTLTVGFGKNLHLYDIYKSKVKTTKYCDLKVELYSLFNELLWYKTLGEIDFNYLIYRSKRLIKMINKNL
;
A
#
# COMPACT_ATOMS: atom_id res chain seq x y z
N HIS A 1 -12.90 13.79 -3.31
CA HIS A 1 -12.32 13.24 -4.54
C HIS A 1 -11.64 14.34 -5.33
N ASN A 2 -10.60 13.99 -6.05
CA ASN A 2 -9.86 14.85 -6.97
C ASN A 2 -9.80 14.15 -8.34
N ASP A 3 -9.51 14.89 -9.39
CA ASP A 3 -9.28 14.36 -10.76
C ASP A 3 -7.79 14.09 -11.03
N LYS A 4 -6.92 14.34 -10.06
CA LYS A 4 -5.48 14.15 -10.13
C LYS A 4 -4.96 13.32 -8.96
N TYR A 5 -3.80 12.72 -9.16
CA TYR A 5 -3.06 11.93 -8.18
C TYR A 5 -1.77 12.64 -7.77
N GLY A 6 -1.29 12.35 -6.56
CA GLY A 6 -0.04 12.92 -6.06
C GLY A 6 -0.15 13.55 -4.67
N PRO A 7 0.92 14.15 -4.18
CA PRO A 7 0.95 14.78 -2.86
C PRO A 7 -0.10 15.87 -2.71
N ILE A 8 -0.62 16.05 -1.50
CA ILE A 8 -1.56 17.14 -1.22
C ILE A 8 -0.93 18.49 -1.58
N GLY A 9 -1.68 19.33 -2.29
CA GLY A 9 -1.18 20.64 -2.78
C GLY A 9 -0.33 20.57 -4.05
N ASN A 10 0.07 19.39 -4.52
CA ASN A 10 0.83 19.19 -5.76
C ASN A 10 0.40 17.91 -6.51
N ALA A 11 -0.89 17.65 -6.59
CA ALA A 11 -1.43 16.52 -7.35
C ALA A 11 -1.48 16.90 -8.85
N ILE A 12 -0.54 16.37 -9.63
CA ILE A 12 -0.35 16.71 -11.05
C ILE A 12 -0.57 15.52 -12.00
N TYR A 13 -0.49 14.29 -11.51
CA TYR A 13 -0.55 13.07 -12.34
C TYR A 13 -1.97 12.76 -12.78
N ALA A 14 -2.12 12.35 -14.04
CA ALA A 14 -3.42 12.05 -14.63
C ALA A 14 -3.96 10.67 -14.19
N SER A 15 -3.07 9.72 -13.84
CA SER A 15 -3.44 8.40 -13.40
C SER A 15 -2.70 8.01 -12.12
N TRP A 16 -3.26 7.03 -11.39
CA TRP A 16 -2.57 6.43 -10.26
C TRP A 16 -1.29 5.73 -10.69
N TYR A 17 -1.31 5.03 -11.83
CA TYR A 17 -0.13 4.38 -12.37
C TYR A 17 1.00 5.37 -12.63
N ASP A 18 0.74 6.53 -13.24
CA ASP A 18 1.78 7.53 -13.52
C ASP A 18 2.46 7.99 -12.22
N TYR A 19 1.68 8.28 -11.19
CA TYR A 19 2.22 8.69 -9.89
C TYR A 19 2.96 7.55 -9.19
N TYR A 20 2.32 6.39 -9.06
CA TYR A 20 2.86 5.28 -8.29
C TYR A 20 4.07 4.63 -8.95
N SER A 21 4.18 4.66 -10.27
CA SER A 21 5.30 4.07 -11.01
C SER A 21 6.63 4.79 -10.73
N GLU A 22 6.62 6.10 -10.48
CA GLU A 22 7.82 6.83 -10.07
C GLU A 22 8.31 6.37 -8.70
N PHE A 23 7.41 6.31 -7.73
CA PHE A 23 7.71 5.76 -6.41
C PHE A 23 8.20 4.30 -6.50
N ALA A 24 7.50 3.47 -7.26
CA ALA A 24 7.85 2.06 -7.41
C ALA A 24 9.24 1.88 -8.04
N LYS A 25 9.60 2.69 -9.04
CA LYS A 25 10.94 2.71 -9.64
C LYS A 25 12.02 3.00 -8.62
N GLU A 26 11.82 4.01 -7.79
CA GLU A 26 12.76 4.39 -6.72
C GLU A 26 12.99 3.22 -5.73
N ILE A 27 11.91 2.54 -5.33
CA ILE A 27 12.01 1.37 -4.42
C ILE A 27 12.71 0.19 -5.09
N VAL A 28 12.46 -0.06 -6.38
CA VAL A 28 13.16 -1.10 -7.16
C VAL A 28 14.67 -0.83 -7.20
N GLU A 29 15.07 0.40 -7.54
CA GLU A 29 16.47 0.80 -7.60
C GLU A 29 17.15 0.66 -6.23
N PHE A 30 16.53 1.14 -5.16
CA PHE A 30 17.02 0.96 -3.79
C PHE A 30 17.18 -0.53 -3.44
N THR A 31 16.13 -1.32 -3.67
CA THR A 31 16.09 -2.74 -3.32
C THR A 31 17.19 -3.51 -4.02
N ASN A 32 17.40 -3.28 -5.32
CA ASN A 32 18.42 -3.97 -6.09
C ASN A 32 19.86 -3.65 -5.62
N ASN A 33 20.08 -2.46 -5.06
CA ASN A 33 21.38 -1.99 -4.54
C ASN A 33 21.57 -2.26 -3.03
N SER A 34 20.56 -2.76 -2.34
CA SER A 34 20.61 -3.04 -0.89
C SER A 34 20.96 -4.50 -0.59
N ASP A 35 21.20 -4.82 0.69
CA ASP A 35 21.56 -6.17 1.18
C ASP A 35 20.34 -7.06 1.43
N VAL A 36 19.15 -6.70 0.91
CA VAL A 36 17.95 -7.52 1.06
C VAL A 36 18.11 -8.91 0.38
N PRO A 37 17.46 -9.95 0.92
CA PRO A 37 17.51 -11.29 0.34
C PRO A 37 17.07 -11.33 -1.13
N ARG A 38 17.67 -12.20 -1.94
CA ARG A 38 17.40 -12.33 -3.38
C ARG A 38 15.91 -12.51 -3.70
N ILE A 39 15.17 -13.21 -2.84
CA ILE A 39 13.73 -13.42 -3.03
C ILE A 39 12.94 -12.10 -3.00
N VAL A 40 13.40 -11.11 -2.20
CA VAL A 40 12.79 -9.77 -2.13
C VAL A 40 13.08 -9.02 -3.43
N LYS A 41 14.34 -9.03 -3.90
CA LYS A 41 14.71 -8.44 -5.21
C LYS A 41 13.87 -9.02 -6.35
N ASN A 42 13.73 -10.34 -6.38
CA ASN A 42 12.90 -11.02 -7.40
C ASN A 42 11.43 -10.59 -7.33
N ALA A 43 10.85 -10.49 -6.13
CA ALA A 43 9.46 -10.08 -5.95
C ALA A 43 9.21 -8.65 -6.43
N VAL A 44 10.11 -7.74 -6.07
CA VAL A 44 10.00 -6.32 -6.42
C VAL A 44 10.15 -6.11 -7.93
N ASN A 45 11.14 -6.77 -8.57
CA ASN A 45 11.31 -6.68 -10.02
C ASN A 45 10.09 -7.27 -10.76
N LEU A 46 9.63 -8.47 -10.37
CA LEU A 46 8.44 -9.11 -10.97
C LEU A 46 7.19 -8.23 -10.82
N ALA A 47 7.01 -7.61 -9.64
CA ALA A 47 5.89 -6.72 -9.40
C ALA A 47 5.98 -5.44 -10.26
N TYR A 48 7.18 -4.89 -10.43
CA TYR A 48 7.39 -3.71 -11.25
C TYR A 48 7.17 -3.98 -12.76
N GLU A 49 7.63 -5.12 -13.25
CA GLU A 49 7.37 -5.57 -14.63
C GLU A 49 5.87 -5.69 -14.94
N ASN A 50 5.06 -6.02 -13.94
CA ASN A 50 3.61 -6.17 -14.07
C ASN A 50 2.81 -5.00 -13.47
N LEU A 51 3.50 -3.91 -13.09
CA LEU A 51 2.89 -2.84 -12.29
C LEU A 51 1.65 -2.25 -12.95
N TYR A 52 1.71 -1.95 -14.24
CA TYR A 52 0.57 -1.40 -14.98
C TYR A 52 -0.68 -2.29 -14.89
N LEU A 53 -0.51 -3.61 -15.06
CA LEU A 53 -1.63 -4.56 -14.98
C LEU A 53 -2.23 -4.66 -13.57
N ILE A 54 -1.41 -4.43 -12.54
CA ILE A 54 -1.84 -4.55 -11.15
C ILE A 54 -2.55 -3.28 -10.67
N VAL A 55 -1.96 -2.10 -10.94
CA VAL A 55 -2.41 -0.85 -10.30
C VAL A 55 -3.24 0.06 -11.20
N ASN A 56 -3.36 -0.26 -12.51
CA ASN A 56 -4.16 0.55 -13.40
C ASN A 56 -5.64 0.49 -13.00
N CYS A 57 -6.22 1.66 -12.73
CA CYS A 57 -7.60 1.86 -12.28
C CYS A 57 -8.23 2.91 -13.19
N ASP A 58 -8.58 2.52 -14.42
CA ASP A 58 -9.02 3.44 -15.48
C ASP A 58 -10.23 4.33 -15.08
N ASP A 59 -11.06 3.90 -14.11
CA ASP A 59 -12.29 4.59 -13.71
C ASP A 59 -12.30 5.06 -12.25
N ALA A 60 -11.21 4.92 -11.49
CA ALA A 60 -11.21 5.28 -10.08
C ALA A 60 -10.92 6.77 -9.91
N LEU A 61 -11.85 7.48 -9.27
CA LEU A 61 -11.58 8.83 -8.77
C LEU A 61 -10.56 8.73 -7.63
N SER A 62 -9.60 9.66 -7.59
CA SER A 62 -8.64 9.71 -6.51
C SER A 62 -9.33 10.03 -5.16
N THR A 63 -8.83 9.43 -4.11
CA THR A 63 -9.25 9.65 -2.72
C THR A 63 -8.09 10.19 -1.91
N LEU A 64 -8.41 10.96 -0.87
CA LEU A 64 -7.37 11.45 0.03
C LEU A 64 -6.96 10.32 0.96
N ALA A 65 -5.69 9.90 0.87
CA ALA A 65 -5.07 8.95 1.77
C ALA A 65 -4.47 9.67 2.98
N HIS A 66 -4.61 9.08 4.15
CA HIS A 66 -4.02 9.57 5.40
C HIS A 66 -2.50 9.32 5.44
N GLY A 67 -2.05 8.23 4.82
CA GLY A 67 -0.65 7.83 4.69
C GLY A 67 -0.11 7.05 5.90
N ASP A 68 -0.75 7.16 7.07
CA ASP A 68 -0.45 6.37 8.26
C ASP A 68 -1.75 5.90 8.95
N TYR A 69 -2.56 5.16 8.21
CA TYR A 69 -3.90 4.73 8.61
C TYR A 69 -3.83 3.45 9.46
N TRP A 70 -3.30 3.58 10.68
CA TRP A 70 -3.25 2.47 11.62
C TRP A 70 -3.96 2.79 12.93
N ILE A 71 -4.38 1.77 13.68
CA ILE A 71 -5.30 1.93 14.81
C ILE A 71 -4.83 2.87 15.92
N PRO A 72 -3.55 2.93 16.32
CA PRO A 72 -3.10 3.91 17.33
C PRO A 72 -3.37 5.36 16.98
N ASN A 73 -3.55 5.70 15.69
CA ASN A 73 -3.90 7.05 15.25
C ASN A 73 -5.41 7.35 15.32
N PHE A 74 -6.23 6.39 15.78
CA PHE A 74 -7.68 6.57 15.90
C PHE A 74 -8.06 7.09 17.28
N ILE A 75 -8.76 8.22 17.32
CA ILE A 75 -9.36 8.78 18.53
C ILE A 75 -10.77 8.24 18.67
N VAL A 76 -11.00 7.48 19.73
CA VAL A 76 -12.30 6.86 20.02
C VAL A 76 -12.88 7.45 21.31
N ASP A 77 -14.16 7.78 21.28
CA ASP A 77 -14.91 8.14 22.49
C ASP A 77 -15.13 6.87 23.35
N ASN A 78 -14.59 6.88 24.56
CA ASN A 78 -14.63 5.72 25.47
C ASN A 78 -16.03 5.40 26.04
N LYS A 79 -16.99 6.33 25.94
CA LYS A 79 -18.36 6.11 26.41
C LYS A 79 -19.26 5.56 25.32
N THR A 80 -19.13 6.09 24.10
CA THR A 80 -19.98 5.73 22.96
C THR A 80 -19.33 4.73 22.01
N MET A 81 -18.04 4.46 22.19
CA MET A 81 -17.19 3.66 21.28
C MET A 81 -17.23 4.15 19.82
N SER A 82 -17.54 5.44 19.64
CA SER A 82 -17.57 6.05 18.30
C SER A 82 -16.21 6.64 17.93
N LEU A 83 -15.81 6.48 16.67
CA LEU A 83 -14.64 7.15 16.11
C LEU A 83 -14.89 8.67 16.10
N LYS A 84 -13.99 9.44 16.70
CA LYS A 84 -14.04 10.91 16.76
C LYS A 84 -13.10 11.57 15.76
N GLY A 85 -12.03 10.91 15.39
CA GLY A 85 -11.06 11.43 14.44
C GLY A 85 -9.91 10.48 14.21
N ILE A 86 -9.08 10.81 13.23
CA ILE A 86 -7.82 10.16 12.93
C ILE A 86 -6.77 11.27 12.95
N ILE A 87 -5.66 11.01 13.63
CA ILE A 87 -4.57 11.98 13.86
C ILE A 87 -3.27 11.47 13.25
N ASP A 88 -2.26 12.32 13.23
CA ASP A 88 -0.91 12.01 12.81
C ASP A 88 -0.80 11.52 11.34
N PRO A 89 -1.29 12.30 10.38
CA PRO A 89 -1.18 11.94 8.98
C PRO A 89 0.28 12.00 8.50
N PHE A 90 0.68 11.03 7.67
CA PHE A 90 2.01 10.96 7.09
C PHE A 90 1.93 10.76 5.57
N ASN A 91 2.67 11.60 4.79
CA ASN A 91 2.66 11.55 3.32
C ASN A 91 1.25 11.63 2.70
N VAL A 92 0.41 12.52 3.20
CA VAL A 92 -0.95 12.73 2.71
C VAL A 92 -0.96 12.96 1.20
N SER A 93 -1.70 12.14 0.48
CA SER A 93 -1.68 12.13 -0.98
C SER A 93 -3.07 11.80 -1.55
N TRP A 94 -3.32 12.25 -2.77
CA TRP A 94 -4.43 11.79 -3.59
C TRP A 94 -4.03 10.47 -4.25
N THR A 95 -4.68 9.38 -3.85
CA THR A 95 -4.34 8.01 -4.23
C THR A 95 -5.54 7.28 -4.81
N GLU A 96 -5.32 6.07 -5.34
CA GLU A 96 -6.44 5.16 -5.57
C GLU A 96 -7.07 4.71 -4.24
N PRO A 97 -8.38 4.36 -4.23
CA PRO A 97 -9.09 4.03 -2.98
C PRO A 97 -8.56 2.81 -2.21
N GLU A 98 -7.87 1.88 -2.89
CA GLU A 98 -7.38 0.64 -2.29
C GLU A 98 -5.95 0.76 -1.75
N TYR A 99 -5.28 1.92 -1.94
CA TYR A 99 -3.87 2.10 -1.60
C TYR A 99 -3.59 1.86 -0.10
N GLU A 100 -4.37 2.44 0.79
CA GLU A 100 -4.13 2.32 2.24
C GLU A 100 -4.62 0.99 2.86
N LEU A 101 -5.30 0.14 2.12
CA LEU A 101 -5.88 -1.09 2.68
C LEU A 101 -4.84 -2.07 3.22
N PHE A 102 -3.58 -1.96 2.80
CA PHE A 102 -2.52 -2.79 3.36
C PHE A 102 -2.32 -2.57 4.87
N THR A 103 -2.58 -1.36 5.39
CA THR A 103 -2.49 -1.04 6.82
C THR A 103 -3.48 -1.84 7.66
N LEU A 104 -4.62 -2.22 7.08
CA LEU A 104 -5.64 -3.06 7.72
C LEU A 104 -5.23 -4.54 7.81
N THR A 105 -4.15 -4.94 7.12
CA THR A 105 -3.65 -6.34 7.10
C THR A 105 -2.52 -6.60 8.08
N VAL A 106 -2.09 -5.58 8.84
CA VAL A 106 -0.98 -5.66 9.79
C VAL A 106 -1.40 -5.27 11.19
N GLY A 107 -0.61 -5.64 12.20
CA GLY A 107 -0.80 -5.25 13.59
C GLY A 107 -2.24 -5.46 14.09
N PHE A 108 -2.80 -4.43 14.72
CA PHE A 108 -4.17 -4.46 15.25
C PHE A 108 -5.23 -4.63 14.15
N GLY A 109 -5.01 -4.07 12.97
CA GLY A 109 -5.93 -4.21 11.84
C GLY A 109 -6.15 -5.67 11.46
N LYS A 110 -5.06 -6.46 11.40
CA LYS A 110 -5.10 -7.90 11.18
C LYS A 110 -5.82 -8.64 12.31
N ASN A 111 -5.51 -8.32 13.57
CA ASN A 111 -6.10 -8.99 14.73
C ASN A 111 -7.62 -8.75 14.84
N LEU A 112 -8.09 -7.61 14.41
CA LEU A 112 -9.52 -7.22 14.39
C LEU A 112 -10.21 -7.56 13.07
N HIS A 113 -9.54 -8.24 12.13
CA HIS A 113 -10.06 -8.60 10.80
C HIS A 113 -10.61 -7.41 10.00
N LEU A 114 -10.01 -6.22 10.14
CA LEU A 114 -10.55 -4.99 9.53
C LEU A 114 -10.57 -5.03 8.01
N TYR A 115 -9.59 -5.68 7.38
CA TYR A 115 -9.57 -5.86 5.93
C TYR A 115 -10.73 -6.72 5.43
N ASP A 116 -11.05 -7.82 6.13
CA ASP A 116 -12.18 -8.69 5.79
C ASP A 116 -13.51 -7.96 5.98
N ILE A 117 -13.63 -7.18 7.07
CA ILE A 117 -14.80 -6.33 7.33
C ILE A 117 -14.97 -5.30 6.21
N TYR A 118 -13.90 -4.62 5.79
CA TYR A 118 -13.94 -3.67 4.68
C TYR A 118 -14.47 -4.35 3.40
N LYS A 119 -13.88 -5.47 2.99
CA LYS A 119 -14.28 -6.22 1.79
C LYS A 119 -15.72 -6.73 1.83
N SER A 120 -16.26 -6.98 3.02
CA SER A 120 -17.66 -7.38 3.15
C SER A 120 -18.66 -6.26 2.90
N LYS A 121 -18.22 -4.99 2.96
CA LYS A 121 -19.06 -3.78 2.86
C LYS A 121 -18.79 -2.98 1.59
N VAL A 122 -17.60 -3.06 1.04
CA VAL A 122 -17.15 -2.24 -0.09
C VAL A 122 -16.76 -3.15 -1.26
N LYS A 123 -17.30 -2.86 -2.43
CA LYS A 123 -16.90 -3.54 -3.66
C LYS A 123 -15.47 -3.15 -4.00
N THR A 124 -14.59 -4.12 -4.06
CA THR A 124 -13.18 -3.95 -4.42
C THR A 124 -12.91 -4.30 -5.89
N THR A 125 -11.76 -3.86 -6.40
CA THR A 125 -11.32 -4.22 -7.75
C THR A 125 -10.90 -5.70 -7.83
N LYS A 126 -10.78 -6.23 -9.05
CA LYS A 126 -10.35 -7.62 -9.31
C LYS A 126 -9.01 -7.95 -8.64
N TYR A 127 -8.09 -7.00 -8.60
CA TYR A 127 -6.72 -7.19 -8.10
C TYR A 127 -6.48 -6.60 -6.70
N CYS A 128 -7.53 -6.26 -5.95
CA CYS A 128 -7.41 -5.64 -4.63
C CYS A 128 -6.46 -6.40 -3.69
N ASP A 129 -6.61 -7.72 -3.55
CA ASP A 129 -5.73 -8.53 -2.70
C ASP A 129 -4.26 -8.51 -3.18
N LEU A 130 -4.04 -8.48 -4.50
CA LEU A 130 -2.70 -8.39 -5.10
C LEU A 130 -2.09 -7.01 -4.87
N LYS A 131 -2.87 -5.93 -5.04
CA LYS A 131 -2.47 -4.55 -4.73
C LYS A 131 -2.06 -4.40 -3.27
N VAL A 132 -2.85 -4.94 -2.35
CA VAL A 132 -2.55 -4.89 -0.91
C VAL A 132 -1.21 -5.54 -0.59
N GLU A 133 -0.88 -6.69 -1.18
CA GLU A 133 0.43 -7.32 -0.99
C GLU A 133 1.56 -6.49 -1.63
N LEU A 134 1.33 -5.93 -2.82
CA LEU A 134 2.29 -5.04 -3.49
C LEU A 134 2.58 -3.80 -2.64
N TYR A 135 1.53 -3.07 -2.26
CA TYR A 135 1.67 -1.84 -1.47
C TYR A 135 2.32 -2.11 -0.12
N SER A 136 1.96 -3.23 0.54
CA SER A 136 2.59 -3.63 1.79
C SER A 136 4.10 -3.84 1.64
N LEU A 137 4.54 -4.62 0.63
CA LEU A 137 5.97 -4.88 0.42
C LEU A 137 6.75 -3.60 0.07
N PHE A 138 6.19 -2.77 -0.81
CA PHE A 138 6.87 -1.54 -1.25
C PHE A 138 6.94 -0.49 -0.13
N ASN A 139 5.93 -0.39 0.73
CA ASN A 139 5.98 0.49 1.90
C ASN A 139 6.96 -0.02 2.97
N GLU A 140 7.07 -1.32 3.22
CA GLU A 140 8.10 -1.87 4.11
C GLU A 140 9.52 -1.55 3.61
N LEU A 141 9.74 -1.62 2.31
CA LEU A 141 11.02 -1.24 1.70
C LEU A 141 11.28 0.28 1.78
N LEU A 142 10.25 1.11 1.69
CA LEU A 142 10.34 2.55 1.97
C LEU A 142 10.78 2.80 3.42
N TRP A 143 10.17 2.12 4.40
CA TRP A 143 10.58 2.21 5.80
C TRP A 143 12.03 1.78 6.00
N TYR A 144 12.43 0.66 5.40
CA TYR A 144 13.83 0.24 5.43
C TYR A 144 14.77 1.30 4.84
N LYS A 145 14.44 1.84 3.68
CA LYS A 145 15.22 2.91 3.05
C LYS A 145 15.36 4.16 3.94
N THR A 146 14.29 4.49 4.68
CA THR A 146 14.22 5.74 5.45
C THR A 146 14.82 5.60 6.85
N LEU A 147 14.56 4.48 7.54
CA LEU A 147 14.93 4.28 8.94
C LEU A 147 16.07 3.28 9.13
N GLY A 148 16.40 2.46 8.13
CA GLY A 148 17.42 1.42 8.24
C GLY A 148 17.01 0.19 9.05
N GLU A 149 15.77 0.14 9.55
CA GLU A 149 15.25 -0.97 10.35
C GLU A 149 14.33 -1.85 9.51
N ILE A 150 14.50 -3.19 9.64
CA ILE A 150 13.69 -4.14 8.87
C ILE A 150 13.65 -5.53 9.50
N ASP A 151 12.49 -6.18 9.42
CA ASP A 151 12.35 -7.61 9.63
C ASP A 151 12.46 -8.37 8.29
N PHE A 152 13.63 -8.95 8.02
CA PHE A 152 13.85 -9.72 6.81
C PHE A 152 12.93 -10.95 6.69
N ASN A 153 12.51 -11.59 7.79
CA ASN A 153 11.59 -12.72 7.74
C ASN A 153 10.22 -12.26 7.24
N TYR A 154 9.78 -11.09 7.69
CA TYR A 154 8.54 -10.48 7.22
C TYR A 154 8.61 -10.12 5.73
N LEU A 155 9.71 -9.49 5.28
CA LEU A 155 9.93 -9.21 3.86
C LEU A 155 9.93 -10.46 3.00
N ILE A 156 10.62 -11.52 3.42
CA ILE A 156 10.66 -12.81 2.71
C ILE A 156 9.24 -13.40 2.62
N TYR A 157 8.48 -13.36 3.70
CA TYR A 157 7.10 -13.85 3.72
C TYR A 157 6.22 -13.08 2.72
N ARG A 158 6.24 -11.74 2.75
CA ARG A 158 5.48 -10.89 1.81
C ARG A 158 5.92 -11.13 0.37
N SER A 159 7.21 -11.22 0.12
CA SER A 159 7.77 -11.48 -1.21
C SER A 159 7.28 -12.79 -1.81
N LYS A 160 7.30 -13.87 -1.04
CA LYS A 160 6.77 -15.18 -1.48
C LYS A 160 5.29 -15.12 -1.81
N ARG A 161 4.51 -14.42 -1.00
CA ARG A 161 3.08 -14.22 -1.25
C ARG A 161 2.85 -13.44 -2.53
N LEU A 162 3.52 -12.31 -2.69
CA LEU A 162 3.39 -11.44 -3.88
C LEU A 162 3.72 -12.20 -5.16
N ILE A 163 4.87 -12.90 -5.21
CA ILE A 163 5.25 -13.75 -6.37
C ILE A 163 4.16 -14.78 -6.67
N LYS A 164 3.68 -15.50 -5.65
CA LYS A 164 2.61 -16.50 -5.83
C LYS A 164 1.33 -15.89 -6.38
N MET A 165 0.97 -14.68 -5.92
CA MET A 165 -0.25 -14.02 -6.35
C MET A 165 -0.12 -13.46 -7.77
N ILE A 166 1.02 -12.90 -8.15
CA ILE A 166 1.29 -12.47 -9.53
C ILE A 166 1.16 -13.66 -10.46
N ASN A 167 1.90 -14.75 -10.22
CA ASN A 167 1.88 -15.95 -11.08
C ASN A 167 0.52 -16.65 -11.17
N LYS A 168 -0.39 -16.41 -10.22
CA LYS A 168 -1.74 -16.98 -10.22
C LYS A 168 -2.74 -16.12 -10.98
N ASN A 169 -2.58 -14.80 -10.98
CA ASN A 169 -3.59 -13.85 -11.42
C ASN A 169 -3.27 -13.18 -12.76
N LEU A 170 -2.00 -13.15 -13.14
CA LEU A 170 -1.51 -12.60 -14.39
C LEU A 170 -0.92 -13.68 -15.29
#